data_bd97c7343c4083dfe1c09e512c4448e1
#
_entry.id   bd97c7343c4083dfe1c09e512c4448e1
#
_cell.length_a   1.000
_cell.length_b   1.000
_cell.length_c   1.000
_cell.angle_alpha   90.00
_cell.angle_beta   90.00
_cell.angle_gamma   90.00
#
_symmetry.space_group_name_H-M   'P 1'
#
loop_
_entity.id
_entity.type
_entity.pdbx_description
1 polymer ?
#
loop_
_entity_poly.entity_id
_entity_poly.type
_entity_poly.pdbx_seq_one_letter_code
_entity_poly.pdbx_strand_id
1 'polypeptide(L)'
;MLPQLPFQLRLNNPPAALKKLGSEESVVLAKELIRHASLVDVRVEQSNYFLDIERPDIDSGEAVLFAAMYQSSSDYMVSGDKRAFVALSKIDDHAAVAGIWARLICLEEAIMLILEHEHFDDVSAKVRARNDVDKALSMAFGYSQAADHSGVKDALNSFVGSLQHETDGRWVLLESKGRHHFPANASA
;
A
#
# COMPACT_ATOMS: atom_id res chain seq x y z
N MET A 1 -3.53 11.35 4.18
CA MET A 1 -2.96 11.33 2.81
C MET A 1 -1.89 12.40 2.65
N LEU A 2 -0.94 12.22 1.73
CA LEU A 2 0.01 13.26 1.37
C LEU A 2 -0.69 14.41 0.62
N PRO A 3 -0.33 15.69 0.89
CA PRO A 3 -0.99 16.85 0.28
C PRO A 3 -0.96 16.88 -1.25
N GLN A 4 0.09 16.30 -1.86
CA GLN A 4 0.28 16.28 -3.31
C GLN A 4 -0.56 15.21 -4.04
N LEU A 5 -1.23 14.30 -3.32
CA LEU A 5 -1.97 13.18 -3.93
C LEU A 5 -3.05 13.63 -4.93
N PRO A 6 -3.90 14.64 -4.64
CA PRO A 6 -4.89 15.12 -5.62
C PRO A 6 -4.25 15.61 -6.91
N PHE A 7 -3.08 16.25 -6.80
CA PHE A 7 -2.32 16.76 -7.93
C PHE A 7 -1.67 15.60 -8.72
N GLN A 8 -1.10 14.63 -8.03
CA GLN A 8 -0.53 13.43 -8.66
C GLN A 8 -1.58 12.65 -9.44
N LEU A 9 -2.81 12.56 -8.93
CA LEU A 9 -3.94 11.93 -9.60
C LEU A 9 -4.58 12.80 -10.69
N ARG A 10 -4.08 14.02 -10.90
CA ARG A 10 -4.56 14.97 -11.93
C ARG A 10 -6.05 15.33 -11.78
N LEU A 11 -6.61 15.29 -10.57
CA LEU A 11 -8.05 15.46 -10.34
C LEU A 11 -8.60 16.82 -10.74
N ASN A 12 -7.73 17.84 -10.87
CA ASN A 12 -8.08 19.17 -11.39
C ASN A 12 -8.18 19.21 -12.93
N ASN A 13 -7.82 18.14 -13.62
CA ASN A 13 -7.88 18.04 -15.08
C ASN A 13 -8.63 16.73 -15.44
N PRO A 14 -9.97 16.78 -15.67
CA PRO A 14 -10.79 15.60 -15.88
C PRO A 14 -10.29 14.65 -16.98
N PRO A 15 -9.88 15.12 -18.19
CA PRO A 15 -9.33 14.22 -19.20
C PRO A 15 -8.04 13.52 -18.76
N ALA A 16 -7.16 14.22 -18.06
CA ALA A 16 -5.91 13.66 -17.57
C ALA A 16 -6.13 12.69 -16.39
N ALA A 17 -7.09 12.98 -15.51
CA ALA A 17 -7.53 12.08 -14.44
C ALA A 17 -8.12 10.79 -15.01
N LEU A 18 -9.02 10.90 -15.99
CA LEU A 18 -9.61 9.74 -16.67
C LEU A 18 -8.55 8.86 -17.31
N LYS A 19 -7.60 9.46 -18.04
CA LYS A 19 -6.48 8.73 -18.63
C LYS A 19 -5.64 8.02 -17.57
N LYS A 20 -5.41 8.64 -16.42
CA LYS A 20 -4.59 8.07 -15.35
C LYS A 20 -5.31 6.99 -14.55
N LEU A 21 -6.59 7.19 -14.25
CA LEU A 21 -7.39 6.31 -13.39
C LEU A 21 -8.17 5.25 -14.17
N GLY A 22 -8.29 5.41 -15.50
CA GLY A 22 -8.82 4.41 -16.42
C GLY A 22 -10.33 4.42 -16.61
N SER A 23 -11.12 4.94 -15.67
CA SER A 23 -12.58 5.03 -15.79
C SER A 23 -13.13 6.24 -15.03
N GLU A 24 -14.33 6.68 -15.40
CA GLU A 24 -15.06 7.74 -14.70
C GLU A 24 -15.39 7.32 -13.25
N GLU A 25 -15.77 6.07 -13.05
CA GLU A 25 -16.02 5.52 -11.72
C GLU A 25 -14.79 5.62 -10.82
N SER A 26 -13.61 5.26 -11.33
CA SER A 26 -12.35 5.39 -10.59
C SER A 26 -12.02 6.85 -10.27
N VAL A 27 -12.36 7.78 -11.15
CA VAL A 27 -12.18 9.23 -10.89
C VAL A 27 -13.13 9.70 -9.79
N VAL A 28 -14.39 9.28 -9.81
CA VAL A 28 -15.39 9.59 -8.78
C VAL A 28 -14.94 9.02 -7.43
N LEU A 29 -14.56 7.75 -7.40
CA LEU A 29 -14.09 7.09 -6.17
C LEU A 29 -12.83 7.78 -5.60
N ALA A 30 -11.86 8.12 -6.45
CA ALA A 30 -10.64 8.81 -6.01
C ALA A 30 -10.97 10.20 -5.40
N LYS A 31 -11.89 10.97 -6.00
CA LYS A 31 -12.35 12.24 -5.44
C LYS A 31 -13.04 12.06 -4.10
N GLU A 32 -13.84 11.02 -3.97
CA GLU A 32 -14.55 10.71 -2.73
C GLU A 32 -13.60 10.30 -1.61
N LEU A 33 -12.67 9.39 -1.89
CA LEU A 33 -11.62 8.99 -0.94
C LEU A 33 -10.81 10.20 -0.48
N ILE A 34 -10.41 11.10 -1.39
CA ILE A 34 -9.65 12.31 -1.04
C ILE A 34 -10.49 13.26 -0.19
N ARG A 35 -11.77 13.41 -0.48
CA ARG A 35 -12.67 14.27 0.32
C ARG A 35 -12.78 13.82 1.77
N HIS A 36 -12.73 12.51 2.01
CA HIS A 36 -12.80 11.92 3.34
C HIS A 36 -11.43 11.72 4.01
N ALA A 37 -10.35 11.82 3.25
CA ALA A 37 -9.02 11.58 3.76
C ALA A 37 -8.49 12.80 4.53
N SER A 38 -7.94 12.55 5.73
CA SER A 38 -7.18 13.55 6.47
C SER A 38 -5.78 13.72 5.87
N LEU A 39 -5.24 14.93 5.94
CA LEU A 39 -3.84 15.18 5.59
C LEU A 39 -2.93 14.52 6.63
N VAL A 40 -1.83 13.98 6.15
CA VAL A 40 -0.76 13.53 7.04
C VAL A 40 -0.08 14.78 7.59
N ASP A 41 -0.17 14.97 8.88
CA ASP A 41 0.50 16.04 9.61
C ASP A 41 1.62 15.42 10.46
N VAL A 42 2.85 15.64 10.03
CA VAL A 42 4.02 15.24 10.79
C VAL A 42 4.49 16.47 11.57
N ARG A 43 4.33 16.43 12.88
CA ARG A 43 4.75 17.52 13.75
C ARG A 43 6.27 17.62 13.75
N VAL A 44 6.77 18.67 13.14
CA VAL A 44 8.20 18.99 13.01
C VAL A 44 8.83 19.34 14.37
N GLU A 45 8.01 19.68 15.37
CA GLU A 45 8.46 20.08 16.71
C GLU A 45 9.10 18.94 17.53
N GLN A 46 8.91 17.70 17.11
CA GLN A 46 9.56 16.53 17.71
C GLN A 46 10.57 16.00 16.70
N SER A 47 11.83 15.85 17.11
CA SER A 47 12.84 15.15 16.30
C SER A 47 12.26 13.80 15.85
N ASN A 48 12.07 13.64 14.55
CA ASN A 48 11.53 12.42 13.99
C ASN A 48 12.63 11.76 13.18
N TYR A 49 13.05 10.61 13.67
CA TYR A 49 14.13 9.84 13.07
C TYR A 49 14.01 9.68 11.56
N PHE A 50 12.79 9.44 11.04
CA PHE A 50 12.57 9.22 9.62
C PHE A 50 12.66 10.48 8.76
N LEU A 51 12.50 11.67 9.33
CA LEU A 51 12.68 12.94 8.61
C LEU A 51 14.15 13.32 8.49
N ASP A 52 14.98 12.83 9.42
CA ASP A 52 16.41 13.14 9.49
C ASP A 52 17.26 12.11 8.72
N ILE A 53 16.64 11.03 8.21
CA ILE A 53 17.34 10.00 7.44
C ILE A 53 17.70 10.52 6.06
N GLU A 54 18.99 10.67 5.80
CA GLU A 54 19.53 10.88 4.45
C GLU A 54 19.79 9.55 3.74
N ARG A 55 18.76 8.99 3.12
CA ARG A 55 18.87 7.74 2.34
C ARG A 55 18.34 7.93 0.93
N PRO A 56 19.17 7.66 -0.10
CA PRO A 56 18.75 7.83 -1.50
C PRO A 56 17.70 6.79 -1.96
N ASP A 57 17.53 5.71 -1.20
CA ASP A 57 16.57 4.62 -1.46
C ASP A 57 15.22 4.80 -0.74
N ILE A 58 15.04 5.90 0.02
CA ILE A 58 13.77 6.33 0.62
C ILE A 58 13.48 7.74 0.12
N ASP A 59 12.40 7.90 -0.63
CA ASP A 59 12.03 9.23 -1.09
C ASP A 59 11.37 10.09 0.02
N SER A 60 11.26 11.39 -0.24
CA SER A 60 10.70 12.33 0.76
C SER A 60 9.24 12.04 1.12
N GLY A 61 8.46 11.48 0.20
CA GLY A 61 7.07 11.09 0.46
C GLY A 61 7.01 9.86 1.39
N GLU A 62 7.86 8.88 1.14
CA GLU A 62 8.01 7.67 1.97
C GLU A 62 8.52 8.03 3.37
N ALA A 63 9.53 8.90 3.46
CA ALA A 63 10.04 9.39 4.74
C ALA A 63 8.94 10.06 5.59
N VAL A 64 8.09 10.89 4.97
CA VAL A 64 6.94 11.51 5.66
C VAL A 64 5.93 10.47 6.11
N LEU A 65 5.64 9.44 5.31
CA LEU A 65 4.71 8.38 5.70
C LEU A 65 5.28 7.52 6.84
N PHE A 66 6.56 7.14 6.80
CA PHE A 66 7.22 6.44 7.90
C PHE A 66 7.29 7.30 9.17
N ALA A 67 7.54 8.59 9.03
CA ALA A 67 7.54 9.53 10.14
C ALA A 67 6.16 9.63 10.80
N ALA A 68 5.08 9.67 10.02
CA ALA A 68 3.71 9.65 10.52
C ALA A 68 3.40 8.34 11.26
N MET A 69 3.82 7.20 10.70
CA MET A 69 3.69 5.89 11.32
C MET A 69 4.45 5.78 12.65
N TYR A 70 5.62 6.42 12.74
CA TYR A 70 6.42 6.46 13.97
C TYR A 70 5.75 7.27 15.07
N GLN A 71 5.08 8.37 14.71
CA GLN A 71 4.34 9.22 15.65
C GLN A 71 2.99 8.61 16.08
N SER A 72 2.39 7.79 15.22
CA SER A 72 1.12 7.10 15.49
C SER A 72 1.37 5.66 15.94
N SER A 73 0.66 5.21 16.95
CA SER A 73 0.71 3.80 17.40
C SER A 73 -0.36 2.92 16.76
N SER A 74 -1.35 3.52 16.08
CA SER A 74 -2.56 2.83 15.58
C SER A 74 -2.68 2.82 14.06
N ASP A 75 -1.95 3.69 13.35
CA ASP A 75 -2.12 3.82 11.91
C ASP A 75 -1.40 2.71 11.14
N TYR A 76 -1.98 2.32 10.03
CA TYR A 76 -1.42 1.36 9.07
C TYR A 76 -1.00 2.07 7.80
N MET A 77 0.06 1.60 7.17
CA MET A 77 0.51 2.06 5.86
C MET A 77 0.33 0.94 4.84
N VAL A 78 -0.43 1.22 3.79
CA VAL A 78 -0.55 0.35 2.61
C VAL A 78 0.27 0.94 1.48
N SER A 79 1.20 0.17 0.93
CA SER A 79 2.01 0.62 -0.23
C SER A 79 2.28 -0.52 -1.20
N GLY A 80 2.32 -0.18 -2.50
CA GLY A 80 2.81 -1.05 -3.57
C GLY A 80 4.33 -0.94 -3.78
N ASP A 81 4.99 0.07 -3.20
CA ASP A 81 6.44 0.23 -3.37
C ASP A 81 7.23 -0.60 -2.34
N LYS A 82 7.50 -1.86 -2.72
CA LYS A 82 8.29 -2.77 -1.89
C LYS A 82 9.74 -2.32 -1.69
N ARG A 83 10.28 -1.48 -2.58
CA ARG A 83 11.66 -0.96 -2.44
C ARG A 83 11.77 -0.10 -1.18
N ALA A 84 10.74 0.68 -0.86
CA ALA A 84 10.69 1.44 0.38
C ALA A 84 10.78 0.54 1.62
N PHE A 85 10.08 -0.61 1.60
CA PHE A 85 10.13 -1.58 2.70
C PHE A 85 11.50 -2.26 2.80
N VAL A 86 12.10 -2.61 1.66
CA VAL A 86 13.46 -3.15 1.64
C VAL A 86 14.49 -2.10 2.11
N ALA A 87 14.31 -0.83 1.73
CA ALA A 87 15.15 0.26 2.24
C ALA A 87 15.00 0.44 3.75
N LEU A 88 13.77 0.36 4.26
CA LEU A 88 13.47 0.40 5.69
C LEU A 88 14.19 -0.73 6.47
N SER A 89 14.29 -1.93 5.88
CA SER A 89 14.97 -3.06 6.54
C SER A 89 16.48 -2.87 6.71
N LYS A 90 17.07 -1.96 5.93
CA LYS A 90 18.51 -1.64 5.97
C LYS A 90 18.86 -0.51 6.93
N ILE A 91 17.89 -0.03 7.69
CA ILE A 91 18.12 0.99 8.72
C ILE A 91 18.77 0.33 9.95
N ASP A 92 19.89 0.88 10.41
CA ASP A 92 20.66 0.33 11.51
C ASP A 92 19.96 0.47 12.87
N ASP A 93 19.20 1.57 13.09
CA ASP A 93 18.42 1.74 14.30
C ASP A 93 17.15 0.88 14.29
N HIS A 94 17.34 -0.36 14.68
CA HIS A 94 16.26 -1.34 14.72
C HIS A 94 15.17 -1.01 15.72
N ALA A 95 15.47 -0.29 16.79
CA ALA A 95 14.48 0.10 17.80
C ALA A 95 13.47 1.10 17.24
N ALA A 96 13.93 2.08 16.45
CA ALA A 96 13.06 3.06 15.81
C ALA A 96 12.08 2.42 14.81
N VAL A 97 12.53 1.39 14.08
CA VAL A 97 11.72 0.75 13.04
C VAL A 97 10.90 -0.46 13.53
N ALA A 98 11.25 -1.04 14.68
CA ALA A 98 10.63 -2.29 15.17
C ALA A 98 9.10 -2.20 15.29
N GLY A 99 8.59 -1.08 15.80
CA GLY A 99 7.15 -0.87 16.00
C GLY A 99 6.35 -0.62 14.71
N ILE A 100 7.01 -0.41 13.58
CA ILE A 100 6.36 -0.09 12.31
C ILE A 100 5.99 -1.37 11.53
N TRP A 101 6.83 -2.40 11.58
CA TRP A 101 6.71 -3.59 10.75
C TRP A 101 5.34 -4.28 10.83
N ALA A 102 4.76 -4.36 12.02
CA ALA A 102 3.44 -4.97 12.23
C ALA A 102 2.28 -4.17 11.62
N ARG A 103 2.54 -2.93 11.18
CA ARG A 103 1.54 -1.99 10.65
C ARG A 103 1.75 -1.65 9.17
N LEU A 104 2.78 -2.23 8.53
CA LEU A 104 2.98 -2.13 7.09
C LEU A 104 2.19 -3.23 6.38
N ILE A 105 1.55 -2.89 5.29
CA ILE A 105 0.77 -3.80 4.44
C ILE A 105 1.24 -3.59 3.00
N CYS A 106 1.73 -4.62 2.33
CA CYS A 106 2.03 -4.52 0.91
C CYS A 106 0.76 -4.66 0.07
N LEU A 107 0.83 -4.26 -1.19
CA LEU A 107 -0.31 -4.28 -2.10
C LEU A 107 -0.88 -5.70 -2.26
N GLU A 108 -0.03 -6.72 -2.30
CA GLU A 108 -0.43 -8.11 -2.41
C GLU A 108 -1.24 -8.57 -1.19
N GLU A 109 -0.81 -8.19 0.03
CA GLU A 109 -1.59 -8.48 1.25
C GLU A 109 -2.93 -7.73 1.25
N ALA A 110 -2.95 -6.47 0.78
CA ALA A 110 -4.19 -5.71 0.66
C ALA A 110 -5.17 -6.38 -0.33
N ILE A 111 -4.68 -6.89 -1.46
CA ILE A 111 -5.50 -7.63 -2.42
C ILE A 111 -6.00 -8.95 -1.80
N MET A 112 -5.17 -9.67 -1.05
CA MET A 112 -5.62 -10.89 -0.35
C MET A 112 -6.75 -10.60 0.63
N LEU A 113 -6.68 -9.50 1.38
CA LEU A 113 -7.78 -9.06 2.25
C LEU A 113 -9.07 -8.77 1.47
N ILE A 114 -8.95 -8.11 0.32
CA ILE A 114 -10.13 -7.84 -0.55
C ILE A 114 -10.72 -9.18 -1.02
N LEU A 115 -9.90 -10.15 -1.42
CA LEU A 115 -10.36 -11.46 -1.88
C LEU A 115 -11.03 -12.31 -0.77
N GLU A 116 -10.83 -11.98 0.51
CA GLU A 116 -11.56 -12.63 1.61
C GLU A 116 -13.02 -12.16 1.72
N HIS A 117 -13.35 -10.98 1.17
CA HIS A 117 -14.66 -10.33 1.36
C HIS A 117 -15.42 -10.10 0.06
N GLU A 118 -14.74 -10.12 -1.08
CA GLU A 118 -15.31 -9.83 -2.40
C GLU A 118 -15.29 -11.06 -3.30
N HIS A 119 -16.18 -11.09 -4.29
CA HIS A 119 -16.19 -12.16 -5.27
C HIS A 119 -14.94 -12.13 -6.15
N PHE A 120 -14.26 -13.27 -6.26
CA PHE A 120 -13.00 -13.42 -6.99
C PHE A 120 -13.09 -12.91 -8.42
N ASP A 121 -14.16 -13.26 -9.16
CA ASP A 121 -14.32 -12.89 -10.56
C ASP A 121 -14.38 -11.37 -10.74
N ASP A 122 -15.05 -10.67 -9.83
CA ASP A 122 -15.15 -9.20 -9.85
C ASP A 122 -13.81 -8.53 -9.59
N VAL A 123 -13.06 -9.03 -8.60
CA VAL A 123 -11.71 -8.54 -8.29
C VAL A 123 -10.77 -8.82 -9.45
N SER A 124 -10.81 -10.05 -9.98
CA SER A 124 -9.99 -10.47 -11.13
C SER A 124 -10.25 -9.60 -12.36
N ALA A 125 -11.52 -9.33 -12.67
CA ALA A 125 -11.89 -8.48 -13.79
C ALA A 125 -11.35 -7.04 -13.62
N LYS A 126 -11.47 -6.45 -12.42
CA LYS A 126 -10.99 -5.10 -12.10
C LYS A 126 -9.47 -5.00 -12.18
N VAL A 127 -8.74 -5.94 -11.60
CA VAL A 127 -7.26 -5.95 -11.63
C VAL A 127 -6.76 -6.11 -13.08
N ARG A 128 -7.34 -7.04 -13.84
CA ARG A 128 -6.95 -7.30 -15.23
C ARG A 128 -7.32 -6.17 -16.19
N ALA A 129 -8.35 -5.41 -15.90
CA ALA A 129 -8.69 -4.21 -16.66
C ALA A 129 -7.61 -3.12 -16.57
N ARG A 130 -6.75 -3.18 -15.55
CA ARG A 130 -5.66 -2.24 -15.31
C ARG A 130 -4.31 -2.94 -15.11
N ASN A 131 -3.99 -3.85 -16.02
CA ASN A 131 -2.72 -4.59 -16.04
C ASN A 131 -1.48 -3.71 -16.27
N ASP A 132 -1.69 -2.43 -16.59
CA ASP A 132 -0.67 -1.40 -16.75
C ASP A 132 -0.19 -0.78 -15.43
N VAL A 133 -0.95 -0.92 -14.34
CA VAL A 133 -0.69 -0.23 -13.07
C VAL A 133 0.36 -0.94 -12.21
N ASP A 134 0.22 -2.26 -12.07
CA ASP A 134 1.14 -3.06 -11.26
C ASP A 134 1.48 -4.38 -11.96
N LYS A 135 2.79 -4.61 -12.16
CA LYS A 135 3.27 -5.80 -12.89
C LYS A 135 3.10 -7.09 -12.09
N ALA A 136 3.29 -7.05 -10.78
CA ALA A 136 3.18 -8.23 -9.94
C ALA A 136 1.72 -8.71 -9.89
N LEU A 137 0.77 -7.80 -9.69
CA LEU A 137 -0.66 -8.11 -9.77
C LEU A 137 -1.06 -8.57 -11.16
N SER A 138 -0.58 -7.92 -12.22
CA SER A 138 -0.85 -8.32 -13.60
C SER A 138 -0.37 -9.76 -13.89
N MET A 139 0.78 -10.14 -13.35
CA MET A 139 1.29 -11.53 -13.46
C MET A 139 0.47 -12.51 -12.62
N ALA A 140 0.13 -12.16 -11.38
CA ALA A 140 -0.65 -13.00 -10.49
C ALA A 140 -2.04 -13.33 -11.06
N PHE A 141 -2.75 -12.32 -11.57
CA PHE A 141 -4.11 -12.47 -12.13
C PHE A 141 -4.13 -12.96 -13.58
N GLY A 142 -2.98 -13.11 -14.20
CA GLY A 142 -2.82 -13.60 -15.58
C GLY A 142 -2.98 -12.51 -16.63
N TYR A 143 -1.87 -12.19 -17.28
CA TYR A 143 -1.82 -11.13 -18.30
C TYR A 143 -2.68 -11.43 -19.54
N SER A 144 -2.52 -12.63 -20.12
CA SER A 144 -3.23 -13.04 -21.34
C SER A 144 -4.49 -13.84 -21.04
N GLN A 145 -4.40 -14.75 -20.10
CA GLN A 145 -5.53 -15.58 -19.64
C GLN A 145 -5.72 -15.36 -18.13
N ALA A 146 -6.98 -15.33 -17.70
CA ALA A 146 -7.29 -15.23 -16.28
C ALA A 146 -6.72 -16.45 -15.54
N ALA A 147 -5.98 -16.19 -14.48
CA ALA A 147 -5.59 -17.23 -13.53
C ALA A 147 -6.81 -17.61 -12.67
N ASP A 148 -6.83 -18.84 -12.18
CA ASP A 148 -7.84 -19.26 -11.22
C ASP A 148 -7.54 -18.72 -9.82
N HIS A 149 -8.50 -18.83 -8.92
CA HIS A 149 -8.41 -18.28 -7.56
C HIS A 149 -7.21 -18.85 -6.79
N SER A 150 -6.95 -20.17 -6.91
CA SER A 150 -5.81 -20.79 -6.23
C SER A 150 -4.49 -20.28 -6.76
N GLY A 151 -4.33 -20.21 -8.09
CA GLY A 151 -3.13 -19.71 -8.73
C GLY A 151 -2.84 -18.25 -8.39
N VAL A 152 -3.88 -17.40 -8.30
CA VAL A 152 -3.72 -16.01 -7.85
C VAL A 152 -3.23 -15.97 -6.41
N LYS A 153 -3.85 -16.74 -5.51
CA LYS A 153 -3.46 -16.78 -4.09
C LYS A 153 -2.02 -17.26 -3.91
N ASP A 154 -1.62 -18.30 -4.63
CA ASP A 154 -0.26 -18.81 -4.58
C ASP A 154 0.77 -17.80 -5.09
N ALA A 155 0.45 -17.08 -6.17
CA ALA A 155 1.31 -16.04 -6.71
C ALA A 155 1.45 -14.85 -5.74
N LEU A 156 0.36 -14.37 -5.14
CA LEU A 156 0.39 -13.29 -4.16
C LEU A 156 1.22 -13.69 -2.93
N ASN A 157 1.03 -14.91 -2.40
CA ASN A 157 1.83 -15.43 -1.30
C ASN A 157 3.32 -15.53 -1.65
N SER A 158 3.65 -15.93 -2.89
CA SER A 158 5.03 -15.98 -3.35
C SER A 158 5.68 -14.58 -3.37
N PHE A 159 4.96 -13.54 -3.79
CA PHE A 159 5.46 -12.17 -3.77
C PHE A 159 5.67 -11.64 -2.35
N VAL A 160 4.77 -11.96 -1.42
CA VAL A 160 4.93 -11.62 0.01
C VAL A 160 6.12 -12.37 0.61
N GLY A 161 6.29 -13.65 0.28
CA GLY A 161 7.45 -14.45 0.70
C GLY A 161 8.78 -13.90 0.18
N SER A 162 8.80 -13.39 -1.06
CA SER A 162 9.97 -12.69 -1.62
C SER A 162 10.28 -11.42 -0.81
N LEU A 163 9.27 -10.63 -0.49
CA LEU A 163 9.45 -9.42 0.34
C LEU A 163 9.98 -9.78 1.74
N GLN A 164 9.48 -10.85 2.35
CA GLN A 164 9.98 -11.34 3.64
C GLN A 164 11.47 -11.70 3.55
N HIS A 165 11.89 -12.36 2.47
CA HIS A 165 13.30 -12.69 2.25
C HIS A 165 14.14 -11.43 2.02
N GLU A 166 13.70 -10.51 1.18
CA GLU A 166 14.40 -9.27 0.84
C GLU A 166 14.54 -8.30 2.03
N THR A 167 13.67 -8.43 3.04
CA THR A 167 13.72 -7.66 4.29
C THR A 167 14.41 -8.41 5.43
N ASP A 168 15.19 -9.46 5.14
CA ASP A 168 15.89 -10.29 6.14
C ASP A 168 14.96 -10.83 7.24
N GLY A 169 13.74 -11.24 6.85
CA GLY A 169 12.73 -11.76 7.76
C GLY A 169 12.04 -10.72 8.65
N ARG A 170 12.26 -9.42 8.43
CA ARG A 170 11.60 -8.34 9.20
C ARG A 170 10.15 -8.11 8.79
N TRP A 171 9.77 -8.49 7.57
CA TRP A 171 8.39 -8.40 7.14
C TRP A 171 7.50 -9.31 8.00
N VAL A 172 6.52 -8.71 8.66
CA VAL A 172 5.54 -9.45 9.45
C VAL A 172 4.38 -9.82 8.54
N LEU A 173 4.09 -11.12 8.43
CA LEU A 173 2.97 -11.60 7.61
C LEU A 173 1.62 -11.14 8.17
N LEU A 174 0.66 -10.88 7.30
CA LEU A 174 -0.66 -10.37 7.65
C LEU A 174 -1.37 -11.23 8.72
N GLU A 175 -1.26 -12.55 8.63
CA GLU A 175 -1.83 -13.48 9.61
C GLU A 175 -1.28 -13.28 11.02
N SER A 176 -0.03 -12.82 11.13
CA SER A 176 0.66 -12.52 12.39
C SER A 176 0.40 -11.10 12.90
N LYS A 177 -0.14 -10.20 12.06
CA LYS A 177 -0.42 -8.79 12.42
C LYS A 177 -1.63 -8.64 13.35
N GLY A 178 -2.27 -9.73 13.73
CA GLY A 178 -3.45 -9.74 14.61
C GLY A 178 -4.68 -9.18 13.90
N ARG A 179 -5.59 -10.05 13.48
CA ARG A 179 -6.87 -9.69 12.81
C ARG A 179 -7.77 -8.78 13.66
N HIS A 180 -7.37 -8.45 14.89
CA HIS A 180 -8.21 -7.73 15.86
C HIS A 180 -8.25 -6.21 15.70
N HIS A 181 -7.55 -5.63 14.72
CA HIS A 181 -7.44 -4.17 14.60
C HIS A 181 -7.94 -3.57 13.28
N PHE A 182 -8.42 -4.38 12.34
CA PHE A 182 -9.15 -3.80 11.22
C PHE A 182 -10.58 -3.52 11.70
N PRO A 183 -11.04 -2.25 11.67
CA PRO A 183 -12.40 -1.94 12.05
C PRO A 183 -13.36 -2.73 11.17
N ALA A 184 -14.04 -3.70 11.76
CA ALA A 184 -15.15 -4.37 11.13
C ALA A 184 -16.23 -3.30 10.90
N ASN A 185 -16.51 -2.99 9.62
CA ASN A 185 -17.65 -2.23 9.14
C ASN A 185 -17.90 -0.86 9.79
N ALA A 186 -17.46 0.19 9.12
CA ALA A 186 -18.25 1.40 9.04
C ALA A 186 -19.37 1.13 8.01
N SER A 187 -20.38 0.37 8.41
CA SER A 187 -21.67 0.30 7.72
C SER A 187 -22.47 1.51 8.15
N ALA A 188 -22.60 2.52 7.31
CA ALA A 188 -23.67 3.50 7.26
C ALA A 188 -23.67 4.17 5.90
#